data_777f30e97fa1d9d5bf1982c055aa79e4
#
_entry.id   777f30e97fa1d9d5bf1982c055aa79e4
#
_cell.length_a   1.000
_cell.length_b   1.000
_cell.length_c   1.000
_cell.angle_alpha   90.00
_cell.angle_beta   90.00
_cell.angle_gamma   90.00
#
_symmetry.space_group_name_H-M   'P 1'
#
loop_
_entity.id
_entity.type
_entity.pdbx_description
1 polymer ?
#
loop_
_entity_poly.entity_id
_entity_poly.type
_entity_poly.pdbx_seq_one_letter_code
_entity_poly.pdbx_strand_id
1 'polypeptide(L)'
;SLPQTDWVFVNSLFALDSITIHLEELREKKWAAFGKATAGYLQKVGIEPIFIGEGSPKEVAQQFFNKLGKETVFIPSSNLSLGTVQDLIPATQKQVVTTYKTVYIKERISDQDCLVFTSPSNVEAYFLMNRYQNQKVVSIGPSTTKALKEKGVQNVVETYESTELALADMVLSLF
;
A
#
# COMPACT_ATOMS: atom_id res chain seq x y z
N SER A 1 2.21 14.67 -20.27
CA SER A 1 2.67 15.77 -19.41
C SER A 1 2.31 15.47 -17.96
N LEU A 2 3.21 15.82 -17.04
CA LEU A 2 2.98 15.69 -15.60
C LEU A 2 1.85 16.60 -15.11
N PRO A 3 1.14 16.20 -14.05
CA PRO A 3 0.15 17.05 -13.40
C PRO A 3 0.75 18.34 -12.85
N GLN A 4 0.09 19.46 -13.11
CA GLN A 4 0.45 20.75 -12.52
C GLN A 4 -0.22 20.87 -11.15
N THR A 5 0.48 20.49 -10.10
CA THR A 5 0.01 20.46 -8.71
C THR A 5 1.08 20.99 -7.77
N ASP A 6 0.71 21.33 -6.55
CA ASP A 6 1.63 21.82 -5.51
C ASP A 6 2.37 20.68 -4.80
N TRP A 7 1.67 19.55 -4.65
CA TRP A 7 2.14 18.38 -3.92
C TRP A 7 2.27 17.15 -4.81
N VAL A 8 3.16 16.23 -4.40
CA VAL A 8 3.18 14.81 -4.80
C VAL A 8 2.98 13.96 -3.56
N PHE A 9 1.94 13.13 -3.54
CA PHE A 9 1.67 12.19 -2.45
C PHE A 9 2.01 10.78 -2.89
N VAL A 10 2.99 10.16 -2.24
CA VAL A 10 3.47 8.80 -2.55
C VAL A 10 2.96 7.82 -1.50
N ASN A 11 2.20 6.83 -1.94
CA ASN A 11 1.59 5.82 -1.07
C ASN A 11 2.40 4.52 -0.95
N SER A 12 3.38 4.29 -1.82
CA SER A 12 4.21 3.08 -1.82
C SER A 12 5.51 3.26 -2.62
N LEU A 13 6.46 2.34 -2.44
CA LEU A 13 7.67 2.26 -3.26
C LEU A 13 7.34 2.17 -4.76
N PHE A 14 6.37 1.32 -5.14
CA PHE A 14 5.99 1.17 -6.55
C PHE A 14 5.39 2.44 -7.17
N ALA A 15 4.70 3.25 -6.37
CA ALA A 15 4.23 4.56 -6.80
C ALA A 15 5.40 5.51 -7.06
N LEU A 16 6.43 5.50 -6.20
CA LEU A 16 7.66 6.27 -6.40
C LEU A 16 8.41 5.80 -7.65
N ASP A 17 8.66 4.50 -7.77
CA ASP A 17 9.38 3.91 -8.91
C ASP A 17 8.72 4.28 -10.25
N SER A 18 7.39 4.28 -10.29
CA SER A 18 6.63 4.58 -11.53
C SER A 18 6.79 6.02 -12.03
N ILE A 19 7.29 6.93 -11.20
CA ILE A 19 7.53 8.34 -11.54
C ILE A 19 9.01 8.74 -11.47
N THR A 20 9.91 7.77 -11.25
CA THR A 20 11.35 8.02 -11.06
C THR A 20 11.97 8.79 -12.23
N ILE A 21 11.57 8.52 -13.46
CA ILE A 21 12.07 9.23 -14.67
C ILE A 21 11.68 10.71 -14.70
N HIS A 22 10.77 11.14 -13.83
CA HIS A 22 10.27 12.51 -13.75
C HIS A 22 10.69 13.22 -12.46
N LEU A 23 11.58 12.64 -11.66
CA LEU A 23 11.95 13.22 -10.35
C LEU A 23 12.52 14.63 -10.46
N GLU A 24 13.31 14.91 -11.50
CA GLU A 24 13.88 16.26 -11.70
C GLU A 24 12.77 17.30 -11.94
N GLU A 25 11.75 16.96 -12.72
CA GLU A 25 10.61 17.86 -13.00
C GLU A 25 9.71 18.05 -11.77
N LEU A 26 9.71 17.08 -10.85
CA LEU A 26 8.89 17.08 -9.64
C LEU A 26 9.64 17.57 -8.39
N ARG A 27 10.96 17.79 -8.48
CA ARG A 27 11.84 18.05 -7.33
C ARG A 27 11.39 19.24 -6.48
N GLU A 28 10.94 20.31 -7.12
CA GLU A 28 10.51 21.55 -6.46
C GLU A 28 9.12 21.48 -5.82
N LYS A 29 8.40 20.38 -6.02
CA LYS A 29 7.10 20.18 -5.40
C LYS A 29 7.23 19.81 -3.92
N LYS A 30 6.15 20.01 -3.18
CA LYS A 30 6.03 19.51 -1.82
C LYS A 30 5.78 18.01 -1.83
N TRP A 31 6.55 17.26 -1.08
CA TRP A 31 6.41 15.79 -1.07
C TRP A 31 5.77 15.29 0.21
N ALA A 32 4.88 14.32 0.04
CA ALA A 32 4.18 13.65 1.11
C ALA A 32 4.35 12.14 0.99
N ALA A 33 4.67 11.48 2.09
CA ALA A 33 4.78 10.03 2.21
C ALA A 33 3.61 9.46 3.01
N PHE A 34 3.07 8.35 2.55
CA PHE A 34 2.01 7.62 3.28
C PHE A 34 2.45 7.19 4.68
N GLY A 35 3.72 6.85 4.87
CA GLY A 35 4.28 6.43 6.15
C GLY A 35 5.80 6.40 6.14
N LYS A 36 6.40 6.00 7.28
CA LYS A 36 7.86 6.01 7.49
C LYS A 36 8.63 5.20 6.44
N ALA A 37 8.13 4.04 6.04
CA ALA A 37 8.79 3.23 5.01
C ALA A 37 8.86 3.98 3.67
N THR A 38 7.74 4.58 3.24
CA THR A 38 7.69 5.38 2.01
C THR A 38 8.58 6.64 2.10
N ALA A 39 8.62 7.29 3.28
CA ALA A 39 9.52 8.42 3.52
C ALA A 39 11.00 8.01 3.34
N GLY A 40 11.39 6.86 3.88
CA GLY A 40 12.74 6.33 3.72
C GLY A 40 13.12 6.05 2.25
N TYR A 41 12.17 5.68 1.41
CA TYR A 41 12.41 5.53 -0.04
C TYR A 41 12.59 6.88 -0.74
N LEU A 42 11.80 7.90 -0.39
CA LEU A 42 11.98 9.26 -0.89
C LEU A 42 13.34 9.81 -0.53
N GLN A 43 13.77 9.66 0.72
CA GLN A 43 15.07 10.10 1.20
C GLN A 43 16.23 9.43 0.45
N LYS A 44 16.14 8.14 0.12
CA LYS A 44 17.15 7.43 -0.68
C LYS A 44 17.34 8.02 -2.09
N VAL A 45 16.31 8.65 -2.66
CA VAL A 45 16.40 9.33 -3.95
C VAL A 45 16.62 10.84 -3.82
N GLY A 46 16.99 11.31 -2.62
CA GLY A 46 17.34 12.70 -2.34
C GLY A 46 16.15 13.66 -2.20
N ILE A 47 14.97 13.12 -1.85
CA ILE A 47 13.76 13.92 -1.62
C ILE A 47 13.38 13.84 -0.15
N GLU A 48 13.30 15.00 0.51
CA GLU A 48 12.86 15.09 1.90
C GLU A 48 11.34 15.36 1.95
N PRO A 49 10.51 14.40 2.39
CA PRO A 49 9.06 14.63 2.49
C PRO A 49 8.76 15.57 3.66
N ILE A 50 7.91 16.57 3.44
CA ILE A 50 7.46 17.52 4.47
C ILE A 50 6.15 17.07 5.15
N PHE A 51 5.62 15.92 4.75
CA PHE A 51 4.55 15.21 5.41
C PHE A 51 4.86 13.72 5.42
N ILE A 52 4.74 13.11 6.59
CA ILE A 52 4.85 11.66 6.79
C ILE A 52 3.63 11.23 7.59
N GLY A 53 2.81 10.37 7.00
CA GLY A 53 1.61 9.85 7.64
C GLY A 53 1.91 8.89 8.80
N GLU A 54 1.06 8.91 9.82
CA GLU A 54 1.15 8.01 10.97
C GLU A 54 -0.23 7.42 11.31
N GLY A 55 -0.24 6.15 11.69
CA GLY A 55 -1.46 5.42 12.05
C GLY A 55 -2.13 4.68 10.90
N SER A 56 -3.43 4.48 10.99
CA SER A 56 -4.23 3.78 9.99
C SER A 56 -4.37 4.57 8.68
N PRO A 57 -4.73 3.91 7.57
CA PRO A 57 -4.95 4.61 6.29
C PRO A 57 -5.95 5.77 6.35
N LYS A 58 -6.97 5.66 7.20
CA LYS A 58 -7.97 6.74 7.40
C LYS A 58 -7.40 7.92 8.16
N GLU A 59 -6.58 7.65 9.18
CA GLU A 59 -5.90 8.70 9.94
C GLU A 59 -4.90 9.45 9.07
N VAL A 60 -4.10 8.73 8.27
CA VAL A 60 -3.17 9.33 7.29
C VAL A 60 -3.92 10.21 6.29
N ALA A 61 -5.05 9.73 5.77
CA ALA A 61 -5.89 10.48 4.85
C ALA A 61 -6.37 11.80 5.47
N GLN A 62 -6.85 11.75 6.72
CA GLN A 62 -7.32 12.94 7.45
C GLN A 62 -6.18 13.92 7.76
N GLN A 63 -5.03 13.40 8.22
CA GLN A 63 -3.84 14.20 8.50
C GLN A 63 -3.36 14.94 7.24
N PHE A 64 -3.28 14.21 6.11
CA PHE A 64 -2.84 14.80 4.87
C PHE A 64 -3.85 15.80 4.31
N PHE A 65 -5.14 15.51 4.36
CA PHE A 65 -6.18 16.46 3.94
C PHE A 65 -6.08 17.78 4.70
N ASN A 66 -5.89 17.72 6.02
CA ASN A 66 -5.70 18.93 6.85
C ASN A 66 -4.40 19.69 6.46
N LYS A 67 -3.33 18.96 6.14
CA LYS A 67 -2.04 19.54 5.71
C LYS A 67 -2.11 20.16 4.33
N LEU A 68 -2.86 19.54 3.41
CA LEU A 68 -3.05 20.00 2.03
C LEU A 68 -3.74 21.37 1.96
N GLY A 69 -4.74 21.59 2.82
CA GLY A 69 -5.49 22.84 2.85
C GLY A 69 -6.23 23.11 1.53
N LYS A 70 -5.87 24.20 0.85
CA LYS A 70 -6.46 24.59 -0.45
C LYS A 70 -5.56 24.23 -1.65
N GLU A 71 -4.39 23.65 -1.40
CA GLU A 71 -3.42 23.29 -2.43
C GLU A 71 -3.86 22.05 -3.20
N THR A 72 -3.17 21.77 -4.30
CA THR A 72 -3.46 20.65 -5.19
C THR A 72 -2.43 19.55 -5.04
N VAL A 73 -2.82 18.29 -5.30
CA VAL A 73 -1.94 17.13 -5.15
C VAL A 73 -2.00 16.19 -6.35
N PHE A 74 -0.84 15.75 -6.81
CA PHE A 74 -0.65 14.62 -7.70
C PHE A 74 -0.48 13.34 -6.88
N ILE A 75 -1.25 12.31 -7.20
CA ILE A 75 -1.20 10.99 -6.56
C ILE A 75 -0.92 9.93 -7.64
N PRO A 76 0.34 9.48 -7.81
CA PRO A 76 0.64 8.31 -8.61
C PRO A 76 0.04 7.07 -7.96
N SER A 77 -0.68 6.28 -8.74
CA SER A 77 -1.50 5.19 -8.21
C SER A 77 -1.42 3.94 -9.08
N SER A 78 -1.83 2.81 -8.53
CA SER A 78 -2.04 1.58 -9.31
C SER A 78 -3.50 1.43 -9.73
N ASN A 79 -3.73 0.53 -10.68
CA ASN A 79 -5.08 0.10 -11.07
C ASN A 79 -5.86 -0.59 -9.94
N LEU A 80 -5.17 -1.05 -8.87
CA LEU A 80 -5.76 -1.75 -7.72
C LEU A 80 -5.68 -0.93 -6.41
N SER A 81 -5.40 0.36 -6.49
CA SER A 81 -5.35 1.22 -5.30
C SER A 81 -6.71 1.28 -4.60
N LEU A 82 -6.71 1.12 -3.28
CA LEU A 82 -7.94 1.20 -2.45
C LEU A 82 -8.50 2.63 -2.34
N GLY A 83 -7.77 3.63 -2.77
CA GLY A 83 -8.28 5.00 -2.83
C GLY A 83 -8.39 5.77 -1.51
N THR A 84 -8.06 5.19 -0.37
CA THR A 84 -8.38 5.74 0.95
C THR A 84 -7.98 7.21 1.14
N VAL A 85 -6.77 7.60 0.70
CA VAL A 85 -6.32 9.00 0.79
C VAL A 85 -7.01 9.87 -0.25
N GLN A 86 -7.06 9.40 -1.49
CA GLN A 86 -7.64 10.18 -2.58
C GLN A 86 -9.14 10.40 -2.44
N ASP A 87 -9.86 9.49 -1.76
CA ASP A 87 -11.32 9.59 -1.61
C ASP A 87 -11.72 10.75 -0.69
N LEU A 88 -10.85 11.12 0.25
CA LEU A 88 -11.09 12.24 1.16
C LEU A 88 -10.81 13.61 0.51
N ILE A 89 -9.99 13.66 -0.55
CA ILE A 89 -9.58 14.91 -1.20
C ILE A 89 -10.59 15.28 -2.29
N PRO A 90 -11.09 16.53 -2.34
CA PRO A 90 -11.99 16.99 -3.39
C PRO A 90 -11.42 16.80 -4.80
N ALA A 91 -12.27 16.49 -5.78
CA ALA A 91 -11.86 16.25 -7.15
C ALA A 91 -11.11 17.46 -7.76
N THR A 92 -11.44 18.68 -7.34
CA THR A 92 -10.78 19.92 -7.77
C THR A 92 -9.36 20.09 -7.23
N GLN A 93 -8.98 19.37 -6.19
CA GLN A 93 -7.68 19.47 -5.55
C GLN A 93 -6.77 18.26 -5.82
N LYS A 94 -7.24 17.23 -6.51
CA LYS A 94 -6.43 16.04 -6.79
C LYS A 94 -6.32 15.71 -8.26
N GLN A 95 -5.16 15.23 -8.65
CA GLN A 95 -4.93 14.55 -9.92
C GLN A 95 -4.38 13.16 -9.63
N VAL A 96 -5.26 12.16 -9.73
CA VAL A 96 -4.89 10.75 -9.55
C VAL A 96 -4.58 10.16 -10.91
N VAL A 97 -3.36 9.67 -11.08
CA VAL A 97 -2.93 9.07 -12.34
C VAL A 97 -2.51 7.63 -12.09
N THR A 98 -3.07 6.70 -12.87
CA THR A 98 -2.58 5.32 -12.87
C THR A 98 -1.24 5.26 -13.59
N THR A 99 -0.15 5.22 -12.83
CA THR A 99 1.22 5.23 -13.32
C THR A 99 1.83 3.84 -13.46
N TYR A 100 1.25 2.84 -12.81
CA TYR A 100 1.66 1.43 -12.91
C TYR A 100 0.46 0.49 -12.78
N LYS A 101 0.64 -0.74 -13.23
CA LYS A 101 -0.38 -1.79 -13.13
C LYS A 101 0.13 -2.96 -12.30
N THR A 102 -0.66 -3.35 -11.32
CA THR A 102 -0.49 -4.63 -10.64
C THR A 102 -1.22 -5.70 -11.45
N VAL A 103 -0.51 -6.76 -11.80
CA VAL A 103 -1.04 -7.91 -12.54
C VAL A 103 -0.91 -9.14 -11.65
N TYR A 104 -1.99 -9.88 -11.48
CA TYR A 104 -1.95 -11.14 -10.74
C TYR A 104 -1.26 -12.22 -11.57
N ILE A 105 -0.23 -12.84 -11.01
CA ILE A 105 0.39 -14.03 -11.57
C ILE A 105 -0.49 -15.22 -11.23
N LYS A 106 -0.95 -15.93 -12.26
CA LYS A 106 -1.77 -17.15 -12.12
C LYS A 106 -0.85 -18.34 -11.99
N GLU A 107 -0.51 -18.73 -10.78
CA GLU A 107 0.38 -19.83 -10.50
C GLU A 107 -0.24 -20.82 -9.51
N ARG A 108 -0.02 -22.12 -9.77
CA ARG A 108 -0.33 -23.16 -8.78
C ARG A 108 0.85 -23.29 -7.83
N ILE A 109 0.57 -23.14 -6.55
CA ILE A 109 1.55 -23.31 -5.49
C ILE A 109 1.38 -24.74 -4.96
N SER A 110 2.49 -25.46 -4.80
CA SER A 110 2.50 -26.80 -4.18
C SER A 110 1.96 -26.69 -2.73
N ASP A 111 1.54 -27.83 -2.19
CA ASP A 111 1.02 -27.90 -0.82
C ASP A 111 2.05 -27.38 0.18
N GLN A 112 1.58 -26.47 1.03
CA GLN A 112 2.36 -25.82 2.08
C GLN A 112 1.66 -26.00 3.42
N ASP A 113 2.42 -26.11 4.51
CA ASP A 113 1.87 -26.19 5.86
C ASP A 113 1.35 -24.85 6.38
N CYS A 114 1.92 -23.75 5.87
CA CYS A 114 1.55 -22.41 6.25
C CYS A 114 1.51 -21.46 5.04
N LEU A 115 0.49 -20.63 5.01
CA LEU A 115 0.32 -19.56 4.01
C LEU A 115 0.46 -18.21 4.70
N VAL A 116 1.30 -17.34 4.15
CA VAL A 116 1.53 -15.98 4.68
C VAL A 116 1.10 -14.95 3.65
N PHE A 117 0.23 -14.02 4.06
CA PHE A 117 -0.30 -13.00 3.18
C PHE A 117 0.04 -11.59 3.69
N THR A 118 0.68 -10.81 2.83
CA THR A 118 1.12 -9.43 3.12
C THR A 118 0.18 -8.36 2.57
N SER A 119 -0.85 -8.75 1.80
CA SER A 119 -1.82 -7.79 1.25
C SER A 119 -3.09 -8.49 0.77
N PRO A 120 -4.23 -7.76 0.66
CA PRO A 120 -5.44 -8.28 0.01
C PRO A 120 -5.22 -8.73 -1.43
N SER A 121 -4.34 -8.04 -2.18
CA SER A 121 -4.04 -8.42 -3.56
C SER A 121 -3.30 -9.76 -3.67
N ASN A 122 -2.47 -10.12 -2.67
CA ASN A 122 -1.85 -11.44 -2.62
C ASN A 122 -2.88 -12.54 -2.34
N VAL A 123 -3.89 -12.24 -1.51
CA VAL A 123 -5.03 -13.16 -1.29
C VAL A 123 -5.76 -13.40 -2.60
N GLU A 124 -6.13 -12.33 -3.32
CA GLU A 124 -6.81 -12.45 -4.61
C GLU A 124 -5.98 -13.27 -5.61
N ALA A 125 -4.67 -12.98 -5.73
CA ALA A 125 -3.78 -13.71 -6.64
C ALA A 125 -3.72 -15.21 -6.32
N TYR A 126 -3.56 -15.56 -5.03
CA TYR A 126 -3.51 -16.96 -4.60
C TYR A 126 -4.78 -17.71 -4.97
N PHE A 127 -5.95 -17.17 -4.66
CA PHE A 127 -7.24 -17.83 -4.88
C PHE A 127 -7.68 -17.88 -6.35
N LEU A 128 -6.94 -17.30 -7.29
CA LEU A 128 -7.18 -17.50 -8.72
C LEU A 128 -6.91 -18.94 -9.18
N MET A 129 -5.92 -19.61 -8.58
CA MET A 129 -5.47 -20.95 -9.02
C MET A 129 -5.39 -21.96 -7.88
N ASN A 130 -5.46 -21.52 -6.62
CA ASN A 130 -5.27 -22.35 -5.45
C ASN A 130 -6.53 -22.35 -4.57
N ARG A 131 -6.61 -23.32 -3.67
CA ARG A 131 -7.71 -23.45 -2.69
C ARG A 131 -7.14 -23.57 -1.29
N TYR A 132 -7.88 -23.09 -0.32
CA TYR A 132 -7.58 -23.32 1.09
C TYR A 132 -7.85 -24.78 1.46
N GLN A 133 -6.89 -25.45 2.08
CA GLN A 133 -6.91 -26.87 2.47
C GLN A 133 -6.61 -27.05 3.95
N ASN A 134 -7.09 -26.15 4.81
CA ASN A 134 -6.85 -26.13 6.26
C ASN A 134 -5.39 -25.88 6.68
N GLN A 135 -4.57 -25.25 5.83
CA GLN A 135 -3.24 -24.79 6.20
C GLN A 135 -3.31 -23.79 7.36
N LYS A 136 -2.21 -23.61 8.09
CA LYS A 136 -2.03 -22.46 8.97
C LYS A 136 -1.98 -21.20 8.11
N VAL A 137 -2.66 -20.14 8.53
CA VAL A 137 -2.72 -18.90 7.73
C VAL A 137 -2.37 -17.71 8.61
N VAL A 138 -1.37 -16.94 8.17
CA VAL A 138 -0.93 -15.70 8.82
C VAL A 138 -1.18 -14.52 7.89
N SER A 139 -1.75 -13.45 8.42
CA SER A 139 -1.98 -12.19 7.71
C SER A 139 -1.25 -11.04 8.38
N ILE A 140 -0.74 -10.11 7.57
CA ILE A 140 0.00 -8.93 8.05
C ILE A 140 -0.88 -7.90 8.78
N GLY A 141 -2.21 -8.00 8.65
CA GLY A 141 -3.09 -7.04 9.30
C GLY A 141 -4.54 -7.10 8.83
N PRO A 142 -5.41 -6.21 9.37
CA PRO A 142 -6.87 -6.33 9.31
C PRO A 142 -7.45 -6.40 7.90
N SER A 143 -6.94 -5.61 6.95
CA SER A 143 -7.43 -5.62 5.56
C SER A 143 -7.18 -6.96 4.86
N THR A 144 -6.02 -7.56 5.13
CA THR A 144 -5.64 -8.88 4.59
C THR A 144 -6.44 -9.99 5.26
N THR A 145 -6.63 -9.92 6.58
CA THR A 145 -7.51 -10.82 7.33
C THR A 145 -8.93 -10.80 6.77
N LYS A 146 -9.47 -9.62 6.51
CA LYS A 146 -10.80 -9.46 5.93
C LYS A 146 -10.90 -10.17 4.57
N ALA A 147 -9.93 -9.93 3.68
CA ALA A 147 -9.90 -10.56 2.37
C ALA A 147 -9.84 -12.10 2.46
N LEU A 148 -9.07 -12.65 3.39
CA LEU A 148 -9.00 -14.09 3.64
C LEU A 148 -10.33 -14.67 4.12
N LYS A 149 -11.01 -13.99 5.05
CA LYS A 149 -12.34 -14.40 5.54
C LYS A 149 -13.38 -14.38 4.42
N GLU A 150 -13.34 -13.41 3.52
CA GLU A 150 -14.21 -13.35 2.33
C GLU A 150 -13.96 -14.52 1.36
N LYS A 151 -12.76 -15.12 1.36
CA LYS A 151 -12.43 -16.37 0.63
C LYS A 151 -12.75 -17.64 1.41
N GLY A 152 -13.38 -17.54 2.59
CA GLY A 152 -13.80 -18.69 3.39
C GLY A 152 -12.73 -19.23 4.35
N VAL A 153 -11.62 -18.55 4.55
CA VAL A 153 -10.60 -18.95 5.52
C VAL A 153 -11.05 -18.53 6.91
N GLN A 154 -11.37 -19.51 7.76
CA GLN A 154 -11.92 -19.24 9.11
C GLN A 154 -10.84 -18.94 10.14
N ASN A 155 -9.74 -19.69 10.11
CA ASN A 155 -8.67 -19.61 11.09
C ASN A 155 -7.49 -18.80 10.52
N VAL A 156 -7.56 -17.48 10.71
CA VAL A 156 -6.49 -16.56 10.30
C VAL A 156 -5.83 -16.00 11.56
N VAL A 157 -4.52 -16.15 11.66
CA VAL A 157 -3.71 -15.52 12.69
C VAL A 157 -3.24 -14.16 12.14
N GLU A 158 -3.72 -13.08 12.75
CA GLU A 158 -3.30 -11.73 12.38
C GLU A 158 -2.10 -11.31 13.22
N THR A 159 -1.13 -10.64 12.60
CA THR A 159 0.04 -10.14 13.33
C THR A 159 -0.33 -8.99 14.27
N TYR A 160 0.43 -8.84 15.36
CA TYR A 160 0.28 -7.76 16.33
C TYR A 160 0.73 -6.39 15.77
N GLU A 161 1.54 -6.40 14.72
CA GLU A 161 2.02 -5.22 14.01
C GLU A 161 2.17 -5.53 12.52
N SER A 162 1.88 -4.56 11.65
CA SER A 162 1.97 -4.76 10.19
C SER A 162 3.41 -4.64 9.69
N THR A 163 4.29 -5.52 10.19
CA THR A 163 5.71 -5.60 9.82
C THR A 163 6.10 -7.02 9.40
N GLU A 164 7.16 -7.14 8.61
CA GLU A 164 7.71 -8.45 8.21
C GLU A 164 8.27 -9.22 9.42
N LEU A 165 8.80 -8.49 10.41
CA LEU A 165 9.29 -9.10 11.65
C LEU A 165 8.15 -9.75 12.44
N ALA A 166 7.04 -9.03 12.61
CA ALA A 166 5.86 -9.58 13.28
C ALA A 166 5.27 -10.79 12.53
N LEU A 167 5.32 -10.79 11.17
CA LEU A 167 4.97 -11.96 10.37
C LEU A 167 5.86 -13.15 10.68
N ALA A 168 7.19 -12.95 10.72
CA ALA A 168 8.15 -14.01 11.03
C ALA A 168 7.91 -14.59 12.44
N ASP A 169 7.72 -13.73 13.44
CA ASP A 169 7.44 -14.14 14.83
C ASP A 169 6.16 -14.97 14.90
N MET A 170 5.10 -14.54 14.23
CA MET A 170 3.82 -15.27 14.23
C MET A 170 3.95 -16.62 13.54
N VAL A 171 4.65 -16.72 12.41
CA VAL A 171 4.90 -18.00 11.73
C VAL A 171 5.68 -18.94 12.66
N LEU A 172 6.77 -18.48 13.28
CA LEU A 172 7.57 -19.29 14.21
C LEU A 172 6.76 -19.77 15.41
N SER A 173 5.81 -18.99 15.90
CA SER A 173 4.95 -19.37 17.04
C SER A 173 3.95 -20.49 16.70
N LEU A 174 3.75 -20.80 15.43
CA LEU A 174 2.81 -21.84 14.97
C LEU A 174 3.46 -23.23 14.86
N PHE A 175 4.78 -23.32 14.92
CA PHE A 175 5.56 -24.54 14.78
C PHE A 175 6.47 -24.78 15.97
#